data_5603ef1a45896872fe71c92614cb7d6c
#
_entry.id   5603ef1a45896872fe71c92614cb7d6c
#
_cell.length_a   1.000
_cell.length_b   1.000
_cell.length_c   1.000
_cell.angle_alpha   90.00
_cell.angle_beta   90.00
_cell.angle_gamma   90.00
#
_symmetry.space_group_name_H-M   'P 1'
#
loop_
_entity.id
_entity.type
_entity.pdbx_description
1 polymer ?
#
loop_
_entity_poly.entity_id
_entity_poly.type
_entity_poly.pdbx_seq_one_letter_code
_entity_poly.pdbx_strand_id
1 'polypeptide(L)'
;ITKQGEGTYYGVGFTQSVPFARWLEGTAETSGIYYYDFKEGKFNFDGYKPVIETASKFFTNNSVFPGSTSQGVDAMRAQFVEGTFGIWGNASQEAGVFTSQFPIEKFEWGVAEVPSLDGTRKGAQAIKPQKGYMMFSSSKNKDKAWEVIKYFSSEEFLKGYLEAGLYLPISSYMDGIIDKTKTGRLADFALTDYESVYPATPAITLEGDPYSVVLWNAIMGNVSADDAIADLNKRYNDALENDIKIGKVKRIIIKDFDPMHPSEGTVEYTE
;
A
#
# COMPACT_ATOMS: atom_id res chain seq x y z
N ILE A 1 -6.65 -9.47 -22.25
CA ILE A 1 -5.78 -10.57 -21.77
C ILE A 1 -6.66 -11.81 -21.54
N THR A 2 -7.55 -11.82 -20.55
CA THR A 2 -8.35 -13.02 -20.20
C THR A 2 -9.14 -13.60 -21.41
N LYS A 3 -9.80 -12.77 -22.21
CA LYS A 3 -10.54 -13.22 -23.40
C LYS A 3 -9.64 -13.86 -24.46
N GLN A 4 -8.42 -13.34 -24.60
CA GLN A 4 -7.43 -13.90 -25.53
C GLN A 4 -6.82 -15.21 -25.01
N GLY A 5 -6.79 -15.36 -23.68
CA GLY A 5 -6.22 -16.52 -23.01
C GLY A 5 -7.10 -17.76 -23.02
N GLU A 6 -8.40 -17.63 -23.31
CA GLU A 6 -9.36 -18.73 -23.36
C GLU A 6 -9.28 -19.69 -22.15
N GLY A 7 -9.03 -19.15 -20.94
CA GLY A 7 -8.84 -19.90 -19.71
C GLY A 7 -7.40 -20.38 -19.44
N THR A 8 -6.46 -20.06 -20.33
CA THR A 8 -5.04 -20.40 -20.12
C THR A 8 -4.31 -19.34 -19.30
N TYR A 9 -4.64 -18.06 -19.51
CA TYR A 9 -4.10 -16.93 -18.73
C TYR A 9 -5.17 -15.86 -18.49
N TYR A 10 -4.96 -15.05 -17.46
CA TYR A 10 -5.93 -14.12 -16.90
C TYR A 10 -5.40 -12.69 -16.88
N GLY A 11 -6.28 -11.72 -16.68
CA GLY A 11 -5.92 -10.31 -16.63
C GLY A 11 -5.13 -9.97 -15.36
N VAL A 12 -5.60 -10.44 -14.21
CA VAL A 12 -5.10 -9.99 -12.92
C VAL A 12 -5.04 -11.11 -11.88
N GLY A 13 -4.05 -11.04 -10.98
CA GLY A 13 -3.96 -11.90 -9.81
C GLY A 13 -4.00 -11.09 -8.50
N PHE A 14 -4.70 -11.61 -7.49
CA PHE A 14 -4.71 -11.09 -6.12
C PHE A 14 -4.13 -12.13 -5.16
N THR A 15 -3.36 -11.70 -4.16
CA THR A 15 -2.92 -12.59 -3.08
C THR A 15 -3.86 -12.54 -1.90
N GLN A 16 -3.99 -13.64 -1.15
CA GLN A 16 -4.79 -13.71 0.07
C GLN A 16 -4.38 -12.68 1.11
N SER A 17 -3.09 -12.42 1.25
CA SER A 17 -2.57 -11.74 2.42
C SER A 17 -2.80 -10.24 2.47
N VAL A 18 -3.02 -9.54 1.36
CA VAL A 18 -3.24 -8.08 1.36
C VAL A 18 -3.77 -7.55 0.00
N PRO A 19 -4.84 -8.13 -0.57
CA PRO A 19 -5.26 -7.74 -1.91
C PRO A 19 -5.73 -6.28 -1.96
N PHE A 20 -6.40 -5.82 -0.92
CA PHE A 20 -6.87 -4.42 -0.83
C PHE A 20 -5.70 -3.46 -0.66
N ALA A 21 -4.84 -3.68 0.34
CA ALA A 21 -3.80 -2.74 0.71
C ALA A 21 -2.68 -2.59 -0.33
N ARG A 22 -2.47 -3.57 -1.20
CA ARG A 22 -1.40 -3.50 -2.20
C ARG A 22 -1.79 -2.84 -3.51
N TRP A 23 -3.05 -2.86 -3.86
CA TRP A 23 -3.49 -2.31 -5.14
C TRP A 23 -4.66 -1.35 -4.98
N LEU A 24 -5.75 -1.79 -4.39
CA LEU A 24 -6.99 -1.03 -4.37
C LEU A 24 -6.89 0.23 -3.52
N GLU A 25 -6.11 0.19 -2.45
CA GLU A 25 -5.85 1.37 -1.62
C GLU A 25 -5.04 2.42 -2.40
N GLY A 26 -4.01 2.00 -3.15
CA GLY A 26 -3.27 2.92 -4.03
C GLY A 26 -4.17 3.54 -5.11
N THR A 27 -5.10 2.77 -5.70
CA THR A 27 -6.09 3.30 -6.65
C THR A 27 -7.03 4.31 -6.00
N ALA A 28 -7.42 4.10 -4.75
CA ALA A 28 -8.19 5.08 -3.99
C ALA A 28 -7.39 6.36 -3.76
N GLU A 29 -6.16 6.23 -3.27
CA GLU A 29 -5.25 7.35 -2.98
C GLU A 29 -4.99 8.20 -4.23
N THR A 30 -4.62 7.58 -5.36
CA THR A 30 -4.39 8.30 -6.64
C THR A 30 -5.67 8.92 -7.22
N SER A 31 -6.84 8.46 -6.78
CA SER A 31 -8.15 9.06 -7.09
C SER A 31 -8.57 10.17 -6.11
N GLY A 32 -7.71 10.53 -5.14
CA GLY A 32 -8.02 11.52 -4.11
C GLY A 32 -8.94 11.01 -3.00
N ILE A 33 -9.05 9.68 -2.86
CA ILE A 33 -9.90 9.02 -1.86
C ILE A 33 -9.01 8.52 -0.73
N TYR A 34 -9.32 8.97 0.48
CA TYR A 34 -8.62 8.53 1.68
C TYR A 34 -9.63 8.27 2.80
N TYR A 35 -9.37 7.30 3.67
CA TYR A 35 -10.33 6.84 4.69
C TYR A 35 -10.48 7.78 5.89
N TYR A 36 -9.64 8.82 5.98
CA TYR A 36 -9.72 9.86 6.99
C TYR A 36 -9.81 11.23 6.32
N ASP A 37 -10.87 11.96 6.59
CA ASP A 37 -11.04 13.33 6.13
C ASP A 37 -10.24 14.26 7.06
N PHE A 38 -9.06 14.65 6.62
CA PHE A 38 -8.18 15.52 7.40
C PHE A 38 -8.75 16.94 7.60
N LYS A 39 -9.61 17.42 6.71
CA LYS A 39 -10.23 18.76 6.87
C LYS A 39 -11.29 18.78 7.96
N GLU A 40 -12.04 17.71 8.06
CA GLU A 40 -13.12 17.52 9.05
C GLU A 40 -12.63 16.79 10.31
N GLY A 41 -11.49 16.15 10.26
CA GLY A 41 -10.94 15.38 11.36
C GLY A 41 -11.77 14.15 11.74
N LYS A 42 -12.29 13.42 10.74
CA LYS A 42 -13.13 12.23 10.94
C LYS A 42 -12.85 11.16 9.92
N PHE A 43 -13.19 9.93 10.23
CA PHE A 43 -13.17 8.84 9.26
C PHE A 43 -14.30 8.99 8.24
N ASN A 44 -14.00 8.80 6.97
CA ASN A 44 -14.97 8.90 5.87
C ASN A 44 -14.65 7.86 4.79
N PHE A 45 -15.51 6.88 4.65
CA PHE A 45 -15.37 5.80 3.68
C PHE A 45 -16.27 5.96 2.44
N ASP A 46 -17.05 7.05 2.34
CA ASP A 46 -18.03 7.24 1.25
C ASP A 46 -17.37 7.19 -0.14
N GLY A 47 -16.15 7.72 -0.27
CA GLY A 47 -15.38 7.71 -1.50
C GLY A 47 -14.99 6.31 -2.01
N TYR A 48 -15.05 5.27 -1.17
CA TYR A 48 -14.64 3.91 -1.56
C TYR A 48 -15.66 3.15 -2.40
N LYS A 49 -16.92 3.62 -2.49
CA LYS A 49 -17.95 2.95 -3.30
C LYS A 49 -17.51 2.67 -4.73
N PRO A 50 -17.01 3.63 -5.53
CA PRO A 50 -16.54 3.36 -6.88
C PRO A 50 -15.31 2.45 -6.94
N VAL A 51 -14.47 2.42 -5.90
CA VAL A 51 -13.34 1.47 -5.80
C VAL A 51 -13.87 0.05 -5.67
N ILE A 52 -14.84 -0.18 -4.77
CA ILE A 52 -15.50 -1.49 -4.57
C ILE A 52 -16.15 -1.95 -5.87
N GLU A 53 -16.97 -1.10 -6.49
CA GLU A 53 -17.69 -1.42 -7.73
C GLU A 53 -16.76 -1.73 -8.90
N THR A 54 -15.63 -1.01 -9.01
CA THR A 54 -14.63 -1.26 -10.05
C THR A 54 -13.88 -2.56 -9.80
N ALA A 55 -13.47 -2.81 -8.56
CA ALA A 55 -12.78 -4.04 -8.19
C ALA A 55 -13.68 -5.29 -8.35
N SER A 56 -14.95 -5.19 -7.99
CA SER A 56 -15.91 -6.28 -8.17
C SER A 56 -16.05 -6.72 -9.64
N LYS A 57 -15.86 -5.79 -10.60
CA LYS A 57 -15.91 -6.13 -12.04
C LYS A 57 -14.80 -7.08 -12.47
N PHE A 58 -13.64 -7.09 -11.79
CA PHE A 58 -12.59 -8.05 -12.11
C PHE A 58 -13.04 -9.49 -11.84
N PHE A 59 -13.88 -9.69 -10.81
CA PHE A 59 -14.43 -11.00 -10.46
C PHE A 59 -15.63 -11.36 -11.35
N THR A 60 -16.57 -10.45 -11.52
CA THR A 60 -17.80 -10.73 -12.29
C THR A 60 -17.57 -10.94 -13.78
N ASN A 61 -16.49 -10.39 -14.33
CA ASN A 61 -16.11 -10.63 -15.75
C ASN A 61 -14.99 -11.67 -15.91
N ASN A 62 -14.70 -12.44 -14.86
CA ASN A 62 -13.70 -13.51 -14.83
C ASN A 62 -12.28 -13.06 -15.22
N SER A 63 -11.90 -11.81 -14.93
CA SER A 63 -10.55 -11.31 -15.22
C SER A 63 -9.52 -11.75 -14.18
N VAL A 64 -9.96 -12.19 -13.01
CA VAL A 64 -9.10 -12.64 -11.91
C VAL A 64 -8.69 -14.10 -12.14
N PHE A 65 -7.40 -14.38 -11.93
CA PHE A 65 -6.89 -15.75 -11.90
C PHE A 65 -7.62 -16.59 -10.84
N PRO A 66 -8.28 -17.69 -11.21
CA PRO A 66 -9.07 -18.49 -10.28
C PRO A 66 -8.24 -19.01 -9.10
N GLY A 67 -8.78 -18.87 -7.90
CA GLY A 67 -8.10 -19.31 -6.67
C GLY A 67 -6.98 -18.39 -6.19
N SER A 68 -6.65 -17.31 -6.89
CA SER A 68 -5.59 -16.39 -6.48
C SER A 68 -5.83 -15.79 -5.09
N THR A 69 -7.09 -15.50 -4.75
CA THR A 69 -7.48 -14.93 -3.44
C THR A 69 -7.27 -15.87 -2.25
N SER A 70 -7.01 -17.15 -2.49
CA SER A 70 -6.67 -18.13 -1.46
C SER A 70 -5.18 -18.51 -1.43
N GLN A 71 -4.36 -17.99 -2.35
CA GLN A 71 -2.95 -18.31 -2.46
C GLN A 71 -2.07 -17.29 -1.72
N GLY A 72 -1.03 -17.81 -1.07
CA GLY A 72 0.03 -16.99 -0.49
C GLY A 72 0.92 -16.34 -1.55
N VAL A 73 1.74 -15.39 -1.13
CA VAL A 73 2.55 -14.57 -2.05
C VAL A 73 3.53 -15.39 -2.91
N ASP A 74 4.17 -16.44 -2.36
CA ASP A 74 5.14 -17.22 -3.12
C ASP A 74 4.48 -18.10 -4.20
N ALA A 75 3.30 -18.67 -3.91
CA ALA A 75 2.51 -19.36 -4.91
C ALA A 75 2.10 -18.41 -6.05
N MET A 76 1.71 -17.19 -5.72
CA MET A 76 1.38 -16.17 -6.72
C MET A 76 2.59 -15.70 -7.53
N ARG A 77 3.79 -15.64 -6.92
CA ARG A 77 5.05 -15.38 -7.63
C ARG A 77 5.32 -16.44 -8.69
N ALA A 78 5.21 -17.72 -8.31
CA ALA A 78 5.36 -18.82 -9.24
C ALA A 78 4.36 -18.74 -10.42
N GLN A 79 3.09 -18.42 -10.16
CA GLN A 79 2.09 -18.25 -11.19
C GLN A 79 2.38 -17.05 -12.12
N PHE A 80 2.86 -15.93 -11.56
CA PHE A 80 3.22 -14.77 -12.38
C PHE A 80 4.39 -15.09 -13.31
N VAL A 81 5.43 -15.73 -12.82
CA VAL A 81 6.60 -16.16 -13.62
C VAL A 81 6.22 -17.13 -14.75
N GLU A 82 5.21 -17.97 -14.52
CA GLU A 82 4.66 -18.85 -15.57
C GLU A 82 3.78 -18.09 -16.59
N GLY A 83 3.47 -16.82 -16.36
CA GLY A 83 2.62 -16.02 -17.23
C GLY A 83 1.12 -16.31 -17.08
N THR A 84 0.70 -16.91 -15.95
CA THR A 84 -0.71 -17.28 -15.73
C THR A 84 -1.63 -16.06 -15.67
N PHE A 85 -1.10 -14.91 -15.25
CA PHE A 85 -1.84 -13.63 -15.27
C PHE A 85 -0.91 -12.47 -15.62
N GLY A 86 -1.47 -11.41 -16.22
CA GLY A 86 -0.68 -10.34 -16.83
C GLY A 86 -0.41 -9.13 -15.93
N ILE A 87 -1.23 -8.91 -14.90
CA ILE A 87 -1.11 -7.73 -14.03
C ILE A 87 -1.17 -8.16 -12.56
N TRP A 88 -0.24 -7.63 -11.77
CA TRP A 88 -0.20 -7.88 -10.34
C TRP A 88 0.10 -6.61 -9.54
N GLY A 89 -0.84 -6.20 -8.69
CA GLY A 89 -0.59 -5.13 -7.72
C GLY A 89 0.33 -5.63 -6.61
N ASN A 90 1.55 -5.09 -6.57
CA ASN A 90 2.58 -5.49 -5.61
C ASN A 90 3.51 -4.30 -5.30
N ALA A 91 4.63 -4.52 -4.67
CA ALA A 91 5.55 -3.49 -4.22
C ALA A 91 6.99 -3.73 -4.70
N SER A 92 7.85 -2.75 -4.53
CA SER A 92 9.20 -2.68 -5.08
C SER A 92 10.12 -3.85 -4.72
N GLN A 93 9.87 -4.57 -3.62
CA GLN A 93 10.67 -5.75 -3.28
C GLN A 93 10.59 -6.87 -4.34
N GLU A 94 9.57 -6.88 -5.19
CA GLU A 94 9.43 -7.87 -6.26
C GLU A 94 10.54 -7.74 -7.31
N ALA A 95 11.15 -6.57 -7.48
CA ALA A 95 12.31 -6.40 -8.36
C ALA A 95 13.44 -7.37 -8.02
N GLY A 96 13.82 -7.44 -6.74
CA GLY A 96 14.84 -8.38 -6.26
C GLY A 96 14.39 -9.84 -6.32
N VAL A 97 13.11 -10.08 -6.02
CA VAL A 97 12.53 -11.43 -6.05
C VAL A 97 12.54 -12.00 -7.47
N PHE A 98 12.08 -11.24 -8.45
CA PHE A 98 12.03 -11.67 -9.87
C PHE A 98 13.40 -11.66 -10.55
N THR A 99 14.41 -11.11 -9.91
CA THR A 99 15.79 -11.19 -10.40
C THR A 99 16.53 -12.41 -9.83
N SER A 100 16.25 -12.81 -8.57
CA SER A 100 17.09 -13.78 -7.87
C SER A 100 16.36 -15.05 -7.40
N GLN A 101 15.12 -14.95 -6.90
CA GLN A 101 14.39 -16.06 -6.30
C GLN A 101 13.41 -16.72 -7.28
N PHE A 102 12.74 -15.91 -8.08
CA PHE A 102 11.77 -16.33 -9.09
C PHE A 102 12.09 -15.63 -10.41
N PRO A 103 13.23 -15.93 -11.07
CA PRO A 103 13.64 -15.22 -12.28
C PRO A 103 12.61 -15.39 -13.40
N ILE A 104 12.27 -14.26 -14.05
CA ILE A 104 11.38 -14.23 -15.21
C ILE A 104 12.23 -14.31 -16.47
N GLU A 105 12.21 -15.45 -17.15
CA GLU A 105 12.99 -15.72 -18.34
C GLU A 105 12.11 -15.87 -19.61
N LYS A 106 10.81 -16.09 -19.42
CA LYS A 106 9.89 -16.46 -20.51
C LYS A 106 9.30 -15.26 -21.26
N PHE A 107 9.30 -14.08 -20.64
CA PHE A 107 8.69 -12.88 -21.19
C PHE A 107 9.30 -11.62 -20.58
N GLU A 108 9.15 -10.50 -21.28
CA GLU A 108 9.48 -9.19 -20.75
C GLU A 108 8.39 -8.70 -19.79
N TRP A 109 8.80 -8.10 -18.69
CA TRP A 109 7.90 -7.50 -17.71
C TRP A 109 8.32 -6.06 -17.40
N GLY A 110 7.39 -5.27 -16.91
CA GLY A 110 7.62 -3.87 -16.55
C GLY A 110 6.83 -3.47 -15.32
N VAL A 111 7.04 -2.24 -14.90
CA VAL A 111 6.36 -1.60 -13.77
C VAL A 111 5.53 -0.45 -14.29
N ALA A 112 4.36 -0.25 -13.71
CA ALA A 112 3.53 0.91 -13.94
C ALA A 112 3.03 1.43 -12.59
N GLU A 113 2.82 2.73 -12.52
CA GLU A 113 2.16 3.37 -11.38
C GLU A 113 0.72 2.85 -11.22
N VAL A 114 0.24 2.82 -9.98
CA VAL A 114 -1.14 2.40 -9.70
C VAL A 114 -2.11 3.42 -10.30
N PRO A 115 -3.02 2.98 -11.18
CA PRO A 115 -3.92 3.90 -11.86
C PRO A 115 -4.98 4.48 -10.92
N SER A 116 -5.40 5.71 -11.17
CA SER A 116 -6.64 6.25 -10.62
C SER A 116 -7.87 5.65 -11.30
N LEU A 117 -9.05 5.79 -10.69
CA LEU A 117 -10.31 5.20 -11.20
C LEU A 117 -10.72 5.69 -12.60
N ASP A 118 -10.43 6.95 -12.92
CA ASP A 118 -10.81 7.58 -14.19
C ASP A 118 -9.61 7.97 -15.08
N GLY A 119 -8.40 7.56 -14.68
CA GLY A 119 -7.17 7.91 -15.37
C GLY A 119 -6.64 9.31 -15.04
N THR A 120 -7.34 10.08 -14.20
CA THR A 120 -6.90 11.41 -13.76
C THR A 120 -6.39 11.34 -12.33
N ARG A 121 -5.12 11.69 -12.13
CA ARG A 121 -4.56 11.74 -10.78
C ARG A 121 -5.17 12.91 -9.98
N LYS A 122 -5.71 12.60 -8.82
CA LYS A 122 -6.34 13.53 -7.87
C LYS A 122 -5.73 13.46 -6.47
N GLY A 123 -4.74 12.58 -6.28
CA GLY A 123 -4.02 12.40 -5.04
C GLY A 123 -2.69 11.72 -5.27
N ALA A 124 -1.80 11.80 -4.31
CA ALA A 124 -0.54 11.07 -4.29
C ALA A 124 -0.76 9.65 -3.77
N GLN A 125 -0.04 8.69 -4.32
CA GLN A 125 0.04 7.35 -3.74
C GLN A 125 0.82 7.40 -2.43
N ALA A 126 0.34 6.76 -1.39
CA ALA A 126 1.02 6.76 -0.11
C ALA A 126 2.30 5.91 -0.14
N ILE A 127 3.41 6.51 0.27
CA ILE A 127 4.64 5.78 0.55
C ILE A 127 4.41 4.96 1.82
N LYS A 128 4.54 3.63 1.72
CA LYS A 128 4.36 2.70 2.84
C LYS A 128 5.71 2.06 3.20
N PRO A 129 6.51 2.68 4.09
CA PRO A 129 7.76 2.10 4.53
C PRO A 129 7.48 0.79 5.25
N GLN A 130 8.09 -0.30 4.77
CA GLN A 130 7.80 -1.65 5.29
C GLN A 130 8.84 -2.17 6.29
N LYS A 131 9.99 -1.51 6.40
CA LYS A 131 11.08 -1.98 7.24
C LYS A 131 11.52 -0.90 8.21
N GLY A 132 11.54 -1.24 9.46
CA GLY A 132 12.11 -0.42 10.53
C GLY A 132 12.87 -1.30 11.50
N TYR A 133 13.90 -0.75 12.13
CA TYR A 133 14.65 -1.44 13.17
C TYR A 133 14.14 -1.01 14.54
N MET A 134 13.87 -1.98 15.39
CA MET A 134 13.38 -1.75 16.75
C MET A 134 14.24 -2.48 17.76
N MET A 135 14.42 -1.88 18.91
CA MET A 135 15.13 -2.48 20.03
C MET A 135 14.14 -2.87 21.12
N PHE A 136 14.21 -4.13 21.57
CA PHE A 136 13.37 -4.58 22.68
C PHE A 136 13.71 -3.83 23.96
N SER A 137 12.68 -3.33 24.66
CA SER A 137 12.84 -2.64 25.95
C SER A 137 13.50 -3.53 27.01
N SER A 138 13.31 -4.84 26.94
CA SER A 138 13.89 -5.84 27.85
C SER A 138 15.31 -6.29 27.46
N SER A 139 15.88 -5.80 26.36
CA SER A 139 17.24 -6.17 25.95
C SER A 139 18.27 -5.77 27.03
N LYS A 140 19.15 -6.71 27.37
CA LYS A 140 20.32 -6.46 28.25
C LYS A 140 21.51 -5.86 27.51
N ASN A 141 21.46 -5.78 26.17
CA ASN A 141 22.54 -5.30 25.29
C ASN A 141 22.12 -4.06 24.49
N LYS A 142 21.42 -3.12 25.12
CA LYS A 142 20.84 -1.96 24.41
C LYS A 142 21.89 -1.11 23.70
N ASP A 143 23.01 -0.87 24.34
CA ASP A 143 24.10 -0.05 23.74
C ASP A 143 24.65 -0.71 22.48
N LYS A 144 24.90 -2.03 22.52
CA LYS A 144 25.35 -2.78 21.35
C LYS A 144 24.29 -2.84 20.25
N ALA A 145 23.03 -3.03 20.62
CA ALA A 145 21.92 -3.01 19.66
C ALA A 145 21.81 -1.64 18.99
N TRP A 146 22.01 -0.57 19.74
CA TRP A 146 22.00 0.79 19.19
C TRP A 146 23.16 1.04 18.21
N GLU A 147 24.34 0.53 18.48
CA GLU A 147 25.47 0.62 17.53
C GLU A 147 25.12 -0.10 16.20
N VAL A 148 24.46 -1.27 16.27
CA VAL A 148 24.01 -2.00 15.06
C VAL A 148 22.96 -1.20 14.31
N ILE A 149 21.98 -0.60 15.01
CA ILE A 149 20.94 0.23 14.35
C ILE A 149 21.58 1.45 13.67
N LYS A 150 22.54 2.11 14.34
CA LYS A 150 23.30 3.22 13.73
C LYS A 150 24.04 2.79 12.47
N TYR A 151 24.69 1.63 12.50
CA TYR A 151 25.38 1.10 11.33
C TYR A 151 24.42 0.85 10.17
N PHE A 152 23.26 0.25 10.42
CA PHE A 152 22.23 0.05 9.38
C PHE A 152 21.65 1.35 8.81
N SER A 153 21.81 2.47 9.53
CA SER A 153 21.43 3.80 9.07
C SER A 153 22.62 4.61 8.52
N SER A 154 23.81 4.03 8.46
CA SER A 154 24.98 4.71 7.92
C SER A 154 24.94 4.78 6.38
N GLU A 155 25.56 5.82 5.83
CA GLU A 155 25.69 5.99 4.38
C GLU A 155 26.35 4.77 3.72
N GLU A 156 27.41 4.24 4.32
CA GLU A 156 28.12 3.06 3.82
C GLU A 156 27.17 1.86 3.66
N PHE A 157 26.41 1.53 4.71
CA PHE A 157 25.49 0.40 4.67
C PHE A 157 24.35 0.65 3.68
N LEU A 158 23.71 1.81 3.74
CA LEU A 158 22.60 2.17 2.86
C LEU A 158 23.04 2.16 1.39
N LYS A 159 24.19 2.74 1.07
CA LYS A 159 24.73 2.73 -0.29
C LYS A 159 24.89 1.31 -0.82
N GLY A 160 25.58 0.44 -0.07
CA GLY A 160 25.77 -0.95 -0.48
C GLY A 160 24.46 -1.72 -0.64
N TYR A 161 23.49 -1.47 0.27
CA TYR A 161 22.19 -2.12 0.27
C TYR A 161 21.30 -1.69 -0.91
N LEU A 162 21.34 -0.41 -1.26
CA LEU A 162 20.61 0.18 -2.38
C LEU A 162 21.23 -0.21 -3.74
N GLU A 163 22.57 -0.14 -3.86
CA GLU A 163 23.27 -0.56 -5.08
C GLU A 163 23.16 -2.06 -5.35
N ALA A 164 22.90 -2.87 -4.32
CA ALA A 164 22.58 -4.28 -4.48
C ALA A 164 21.14 -4.53 -4.97
N GLY A 165 20.33 -3.49 -5.19
CA GLY A 165 18.95 -3.60 -5.68
C GLY A 165 17.98 -4.19 -4.65
N LEU A 166 18.27 -4.06 -3.36
CA LEU A 166 17.47 -4.69 -2.28
C LEU A 166 16.43 -3.76 -1.66
N TYR A 167 16.54 -2.45 -1.89
CA TYR A 167 15.68 -1.46 -1.26
C TYR A 167 15.65 -0.15 -2.04
N LEU A 168 14.53 0.60 -1.98
CA LEU A 168 14.44 1.99 -2.44
C LEU A 168 14.66 2.95 -1.26
N PRO A 169 15.41 4.05 -1.43
CA PRO A 169 15.55 5.04 -0.37
C PRO A 169 14.23 5.77 -0.15
N ILE A 170 13.89 6.04 1.11
CA ILE A 170 12.75 6.89 1.47
C ILE A 170 13.13 8.37 1.36
N SER A 171 14.42 8.67 1.41
CA SER A 171 14.94 10.03 1.44
C SER A 171 15.73 10.34 0.17
N SER A 172 15.46 11.49 -0.42
CA SER A 172 16.25 12.07 -1.52
C SER A 172 17.72 12.32 -1.16
N TYR A 173 18.09 12.27 0.14
CA TYR A 173 19.48 12.34 0.60
C TYR A 173 20.38 11.32 -0.11
N MET A 174 19.87 10.13 -0.40
CA MET A 174 20.64 9.07 -1.04
C MET A 174 20.76 9.23 -2.57
N ASP A 175 19.97 10.07 -3.20
CA ASP A 175 19.91 10.19 -4.66
C ASP A 175 21.24 10.62 -5.31
N GLY A 176 22.03 11.44 -4.62
CA GLY A 176 23.36 11.88 -5.06
C GLY A 176 24.49 10.90 -4.72
N ILE A 177 24.23 9.86 -3.94
CA ILE A 177 25.23 8.95 -3.36
C ILE A 177 25.19 7.59 -4.05
N ILE A 178 24.02 7.18 -4.54
CA ILE A 178 23.77 5.87 -5.13
C ILE A 178 24.16 5.86 -6.61
N ASP A 179 24.85 4.82 -7.01
CA ASP A 179 24.98 4.49 -8.43
C ASP A 179 23.74 3.78 -8.93
N LYS A 180 22.82 4.54 -9.52
CA LYS A 180 21.54 4.03 -10.03
C LYS A 180 21.70 2.95 -11.12
N THR A 181 22.86 2.86 -11.78
CA THR A 181 23.11 1.81 -12.78
C THR A 181 23.25 0.42 -12.16
N LYS A 182 23.54 0.36 -10.87
CA LYS A 182 23.69 -0.90 -10.12
C LYS A 182 22.40 -1.41 -9.50
N THR A 183 21.36 -0.57 -9.41
CA THR A 183 20.10 -0.93 -8.74
C THR A 183 19.24 -1.90 -9.54
N GLY A 184 19.60 -2.19 -10.78
CA GLY A 184 18.88 -3.11 -11.66
C GLY A 184 17.41 -2.70 -11.83
N ARG A 185 16.50 -3.68 -11.86
CA ARG A 185 15.07 -3.48 -12.03
C ARG A 185 14.40 -2.70 -10.88
N LEU A 186 15.09 -2.51 -9.75
CA LEU A 186 14.58 -1.67 -8.66
C LEU A 186 14.42 -0.20 -9.09
N ALA A 187 15.23 0.25 -10.06
CA ALA A 187 15.10 1.60 -10.62
C ALA A 187 13.73 1.87 -11.26
N ASP A 188 13.04 0.84 -11.74
CA ASP A 188 11.71 0.95 -12.34
C ASP A 188 10.63 1.32 -11.30
N PHE A 189 10.93 1.12 -10.01
CA PHE A 189 10.07 1.48 -8.88
C PHE A 189 10.54 2.76 -8.18
N ALA A 190 11.42 3.55 -8.80
CA ALA A 190 11.93 4.77 -8.19
C ALA A 190 10.77 5.73 -7.84
N LEU A 191 10.88 6.34 -6.66
CA LEU A 191 9.92 7.35 -6.21
C LEU A 191 9.79 8.46 -7.26
N THR A 192 8.57 8.82 -7.55
CA THR A 192 8.21 9.88 -8.48
C THR A 192 7.40 10.95 -7.73
N ASP A 193 7.06 12.04 -8.39
CA ASP A 193 6.12 13.05 -7.89
C ASP A 193 4.70 12.48 -7.65
N TYR A 194 4.52 11.21 -7.96
CA TYR A 194 3.29 10.44 -7.78
C TYR A 194 3.12 9.92 -6.36
N GLU A 195 4.18 9.84 -5.59
CA GLU A 195 4.21 9.26 -4.26
C GLU A 195 4.53 10.30 -3.19
N SER A 196 3.86 10.20 -2.05
CA SER A 196 4.08 11.10 -0.92
C SER A 196 3.84 10.40 0.42
N VAL A 197 4.37 11.00 1.47
CA VAL A 197 4.07 10.61 2.85
C VAL A 197 2.75 11.24 3.27
N TYR A 198 1.82 10.43 3.76
CA TYR A 198 0.57 10.92 4.33
C TYR A 198 0.73 11.18 5.84
N PRO A 199 0.00 12.15 6.37
CA PRO A 199 -0.09 12.34 7.81
C PRO A 199 -0.65 11.09 8.50
N ALA A 200 -0.21 10.81 9.71
CA ALA A 200 -0.80 9.73 10.51
C ALA A 200 -2.25 10.05 10.85
N THR A 201 -3.10 9.03 10.90
CA THR A 201 -4.46 9.14 11.43
C THR A 201 -4.47 8.81 12.93
N PRO A 202 -5.50 9.24 13.69
CA PRO A 202 -5.62 8.84 15.09
C PRO A 202 -5.59 7.32 15.28
N ALA A 203 -4.76 6.83 16.18
CA ALA A 203 -4.61 5.41 16.49
C ALA A 203 -5.75 4.92 17.41
N ILE A 204 -6.92 4.74 16.85
CA ILE A 204 -8.15 4.36 17.56
C ILE A 204 -8.17 2.89 18.01
N THR A 205 -8.96 2.60 19.06
CA THR A 205 -9.28 1.25 19.50
C THR A 205 -10.50 0.74 18.72
N LEU A 206 -10.25 0.06 17.62
CA LEU A 206 -11.31 -0.46 16.77
C LEU A 206 -11.78 -1.83 17.26
N GLU A 207 -13.08 -2.03 17.37
CA GLU A 207 -13.70 -3.33 17.53
C GLU A 207 -14.14 -3.91 16.17
N GLY A 208 -14.01 -5.24 16.01
CA GLY A 208 -14.35 -5.92 14.76
C GLY A 208 -13.27 -5.82 13.69
N ASP A 209 -13.62 -6.16 12.46
CA ASP A 209 -12.71 -6.24 11.35
C ASP A 209 -12.21 -4.86 10.89
N PRO A 210 -10.94 -4.74 10.49
CA PRO A 210 -10.41 -3.49 9.93
C PRO A 210 -11.04 -3.20 8.56
N TYR A 211 -11.02 -1.93 8.16
CA TYR A 211 -11.65 -1.46 6.92
C TYR A 211 -11.23 -2.27 5.68
N SER A 212 -9.97 -2.68 5.60
CA SER A 212 -9.46 -3.45 4.47
C SER A 212 -10.15 -4.81 4.30
N VAL A 213 -10.53 -5.46 5.41
CA VAL A 213 -11.29 -6.72 5.41
C VAL A 213 -12.75 -6.47 5.04
N VAL A 214 -13.36 -5.44 5.61
CA VAL A 214 -14.78 -5.09 5.33
C VAL A 214 -14.96 -4.70 3.87
N LEU A 215 -14.11 -3.83 3.33
CA LEU A 215 -14.15 -3.43 1.93
C LEU A 215 -13.87 -4.60 0.99
N TRP A 216 -12.94 -5.50 1.36
CA TRP A 216 -12.71 -6.71 0.59
C TRP A 216 -13.93 -7.64 0.55
N ASN A 217 -14.64 -7.79 1.68
CA ASN A 217 -15.89 -8.55 1.71
C ASN A 217 -16.97 -7.93 0.82
N ALA A 218 -17.02 -6.60 0.73
CA ALA A 218 -17.93 -5.92 -0.20
C ALA A 218 -17.54 -6.17 -1.67
N ILE A 219 -16.26 -6.14 -2.01
CA ILE A 219 -15.75 -6.47 -3.35
C ILE A 219 -16.13 -7.90 -3.75
N MET A 220 -16.03 -8.84 -2.80
CA MET A 220 -16.40 -10.24 -3.02
C MET A 220 -17.91 -10.51 -3.04
N GLY A 221 -18.75 -9.48 -2.76
CA GLY A 221 -20.20 -9.59 -2.76
C GLY A 221 -20.80 -10.22 -1.50
N ASN A 222 -20.00 -10.38 -0.42
CA ASN A 222 -20.47 -10.92 0.86
C ASN A 222 -21.32 -9.93 1.65
N VAL A 223 -21.19 -8.63 1.37
CA VAL A 223 -21.97 -7.52 1.94
C VAL A 223 -22.15 -6.46 0.85
N SER A 224 -23.20 -5.66 0.91
CA SER A 224 -23.37 -4.55 -0.03
C SER A 224 -22.32 -3.46 0.23
N ALA A 225 -21.92 -2.72 -0.82
CA ALA A 225 -20.99 -1.60 -0.67
C ALA A 225 -21.53 -0.53 0.29
N ASP A 226 -22.83 -0.25 0.20
CA ASP A 226 -23.50 0.77 1.04
C ASP A 226 -23.53 0.35 2.52
N ASP A 227 -23.83 -0.92 2.82
CA ASP A 227 -23.82 -1.42 4.20
C ASP A 227 -22.40 -1.46 4.79
N ALA A 228 -21.40 -1.89 3.99
CA ALA A 228 -20.01 -1.91 4.39
C ALA A 228 -19.51 -0.49 4.74
N ILE A 229 -19.80 0.49 3.90
CA ILE A 229 -19.41 1.89 4.10
C ILE A 229 -20.13 2.48 5.33
N ALA A 230 -21.43 2.23 5.48
CA ALA A 230 -22.19 2.72 6.63
C ALA A 230 -21.66 2.14 7.95
N ASP A 231 -21.35 0.83 7.99
CA ASP A 231 -20.73 0.18 9.13
C ASP A 231 -19.37 0.81 9.47
N LEU A 232 -18.50 0.96 8.48
CA LEU A 232 -17.16 1.55 8.68
C LEU A 232 -17.25 3.00 9.17
N ASN A 233 -18.07 3.83 8.54
CA ASN A 233 -18.26 5.22 8.96
C ASN A 233 -18.70 5.29 10.42
N LYS A 234 -19.65 4.43 10.82
CA LYS A 234 -20.16 4.40 12.19
C LYS A 234 -19.07 3.92 13.17
N ARG A 235 -18.52 2.73 12.96
CA ARG A 235 -17.59 2.10 13.92
C ARG A 235 -16.31 2.89 14.13
N TYR A 236 -15.74 3.40 13.03
CA TYR A 236 -14.50 4.16 13.11
C TYR A 236 -14.68 5.51 13.80
N ASN A 237 -15.79 6.20 13.55
CA ASN A 237 -16.06 7.48 14.23
C ASN A 237 -16.51 7.27 15.68
N ASP A 238 -17.30 6.25 15.99
CA ASP A 238 -17.64 5.90 17.38
C ASP A 238 -16.37 5.60 18.19
N ALA A 239 -15.42 4.83 17.61
CA ALA A 239 -14.14 4.55 18.25
C ALA A 239 -13.28 5.81 18.43
N LEU A 240 -13.25 6.70 17.43
CA LEU A 240 -12.56 7.98 17.51
C LEU A 240 -13.10 8.84 18.64
N GLU A 241 -14.42 9.04 18.72
CA GLU A 241 -15.04 9.84 19.77
C GLU A 241 -14.82 9.25 21.17
N ASN A 242 -14.91 7.92 21.29
CA ASN A 242 -14.64 7.24 22.54
C ASN A 242 -13.17 7.42 23.01
N ASP A 243 -12.23 7.23 22.11
CA ASP A 243 -10.80 7.35 22.44
C ASP A 243 -10.39 8.82 22.71
N ILE A 244 -11.03 9.80 22.07
CA ILE A 244 -10.87 11.22 22.40
C ILE A 244 -11.42 11.50 23.80
N LYS A 245 -12.63 11.05 24.11
CA LYS A 245 -13.31 11.27 25.39
C LYS A 245 -12.48 10.75 26.58
N ILE A 246 -11.77 9.66 26.41
CA ILE A 246 -10.89 9.11 27.47
C ILE A 246 -9.46 9.66 27.42
N GLY A 247 -9.17 10.63 26.54
CA GLY A 247 -7.87 11.27 26.41
C GLY A 247 -6.77 10.38 25.80
N LYS A 248 -7.15 9.29 25.09
CA LYS A 248 -6.19 8.36 24.49
C LYS A 248 -5.61 8.89 23.19
N VAL A 249 -6.42 9.54 22.35
CA VAL A 249 -6.03 10.15 21.10
C VAL A 249 -6.55 11.58 21.01
N LYS A 250 -5.97 12.35 20.08
CA LYS A 250 -6.47 13.66 19.69
C LYS A 250 -6.99 13.60 18.27
N ARG A 251 -7.97 14.42 17.97
CA ARG A 251 -8.44 14.63 16.60
C ARG A 251 -7.32 15.35 15.82
N ILE A 252 -7.08 14.91 14.62
CA ILE A 252 -6.09 15.49 13.71
C ILE A 252 -6.85 16.24 12.61
N ILE A 253 -6.60 17.55 12.51
CA ILE A 253 -7.20 18.42 11.49
C ILE A 253 -6.09 19.07 10.70
N ILE A 254 -6.25 19.09 9.37
CA ILE A 254 -5.37 19.78 8.43
C ILE A 254 -6.29 20.53 7.45
N LYS A 255 -6.61 21.77 7.75
CA LYS A 255 -7.60 22.56 6.98
C LYS A 255 -7.19 22.80 5.53
N ASP A 256 -5.90 22.93 5.31
CA ASP A 256 -5.25 23.13 4.02
C ASP A 256 -4.80 21.80 3.38
N PHE A 257 -5.33 20.65 3.83
CA PHE A 257 -4.99 19.34 3.28
C PHE A 257 -5.24 19.28 1.77
N ASP A 258 -4.18 18.96 1.03
CA ASP A 258 -4.22 18.68 -0.40
C ASP A 258 -3.83 17.22 -0.64
N PRO A 259 -4.70 16.37 -1.17
CA PRO A 259 -4.37 14.98 -1.47
C PRO A 259 -3.25 14.82 -2.51
N MET A 260 -2.96 15.84 -3.31
CA MET A 260 -1.81 15.84 -4.23
C MET A 260 -0.48 16.10 -3.50
N HIS A 261 -0.53 16.81 -2.38
CA HIS A 261 0.62 17.20 -1.55
C HIS A 261 0.36 16.92 -0.06
N PRO A 262 0.04 15.66 0.32
CA PRO A 262 -0.46 15.35 1.65
C PRO A 262 0.52 15.62 2.79
N SER A 263 1.81 15.73 2.51
CA SER A 263 2.87 16.04 3.50
C SER A 263 3.05 17.52 3.80
N GLU A 264 2.39 18.43 3.06
CA GLU A 264 2.65 19.88 3.14
C GLU A 264 1.68 20.62 4.08
N GLY A 265 0.59 19.99 4.47
CA GLY A 265 -0.45 20.64 5.28
C GLY A 265 -0.05 20.87 6.74
N THR A 266 -0.67 21.90 7.33
CA THR A 266 -0.45 22.27 8.75
C THR A 266 -1.33 21.46 9.67
N VAL A 267 -0.71 20.63 10.53
CA VAL A 267 -1.42 19.76 11.47
C VAL A 267 -1.90 20.53 12.69
N GLU A 268 -3.19 20.46 12.97
CA GLU A 268 -3.81 20.92 14.20
C GLU A 268 -4.31 19.70 15.00
N TYR A 269 -4.10 19.72 16.32
CA TYR A 269 -4.61 18.70 17.24
C TYR A 269 -5.71 19.32 18.08
N THR A 270 -6.91 18.73 18.01
CA THR A 270 -8.05 19.18 18.85
C THR A 270 -8.52 18.05 19.77
N GLU A 271 -9.09 18.45 20.92
CA GLU A 271 -9.74 17.54 21.87
C GLU A 271 -11.03 16.98 21.31
#